data_214c41aec008fcf8ce2d23250c14d25a
#
_entry.id   214c41aec008fcf8ce2d23250c14d25a
#
_cell.length_a   1.000
_cell.length_b   1.000
_cell.length_c   1.000
_cell.angle_alpha   90.00
_cell.angle_beta   90.00
_cell.angle_gamma   90.00
#
_symmetry.space_group_name_H-M   'P 1'
#
loop_
_entity.id
_entity.type
_entity.pdbx_description
1 polymer ?
#
loop_
_entity_poly.entity_id
_entity_poly.type
_entity_poly.pdbx_seq_one_letter_code
_entity_poly.pdbx_strand_id
1 'polypeptide(L)'
;MGKLTISNAPRSRTDLFLSFTWLGLQGFGGVLAVVQREMVDRKQWMTLSEFAEEWALAQTIPGPNVVNLSVMFGAKHFGPTGALAAMSGLLLLPGLLMLAIVIGFQAFAHLPVVASALHGMGVAAAGMVMAAGWRFWPTVKQHPLGWPLGLAFATVSFALAALMHWPLAHVIGLVGLVSCSLTWWRLQTKDSA
;
A
#
# COMPACT_ATOMS: atom_id res chain seq x y z
N MET A 1 14.52 20.60 -26.45
CA MET A 1 13.79 19.38 -26.08
C MET A 1 12.45 19.80 -25.52
N GLY A 2 11.39 19.66 -26.32
CA GLY A 2 10.06 20.20 -26.01
C GLY A 2 9.43 19.43 -24.84
N LYS A 3 8.94 20.17 -23.85
CA LYS A 3 8.01 19.66 -22.84
C LYS A 3 6.74 19.22 -23.55
N LEU A 4 6.54 17.91 -23.69
CA LEU A 4 5.23 17.36 -23.96
C LEU A 4 4.41 17.46 -22.67
N THR A 5 3.90 18.65 -22.39
CA THR A 5 2.88 18.86 -21.37
C THR A 5 1.53 18.45 -21.96
N ILE A 6 1.27 17.16 -22.01
CA ILE A 6 -0.08 16.66 -22.24
C ILE A 6 -0.60 16.21 -20.87
N SER A 7 -0.96 17.17 -20.04
CA SER A 7 -1.76 16.92 -18.85
C SER A 7 -3.22 17.14 -19.26
N ASN A 8 -3.93 16.06 -19.54
CA ASN A 8 -5.38 16.09 -19.62
C ASN A 8 -5.91 16.28 -18.21
N ALA A 9 -6.46 17.44 -17.87
CA ALA A 9 -7.12 17.60 -16.59
C ALA A 9 -8.42 16.78 -16.53
N PRO A 10 -8.84 16.29 -15.34
CA PRO A 10 -10.15 15.66 -15.19
C PRO A 10 -11.26 16.61 -15.64
N ARG A 11 -12.22 16.11 -16.43
CA ARG A 11 -13.26 16.93 -17.05
C ARG A 11 -14.31 17.41 -16.04
N SER A 12 -14.56 16.66 -14.98
CA SER A 12 -15.56 16.96 -13.98
C SER A 12 -15.31 16.18 -12.69
N ARG A 13 -16.01 16.56 -11.61
CA ARG A 13 -16.01 15.79 -10.35
C ARG A 13 -16.54 14.36 -10.55
N THR A 14 -17.48 14.18 -11.46
CA THR A 14 -18.03 12.86 -11.81
C THR A 14 -16.99 12.00 -12.53
N ASP A 15 -16.19 12.59 -13.42
CA ASP A 15 -15.08 11.88 -14.09
C ASP A 15 -14.03 11.44 -13.04
N LEU A 16 -13.72 12.30 -12.07
CA LEU A 16 -12.87 11.93 -10.93
C LEU A 16 -13.45 10.77 -10.13
N PHE A 17 -14.70 10.88 -9.71
CA PHE A 17 -15.39 9.86 -8.93
C PHE A 17 -15.36 8.50 -9.64
N LEU A 18 -15.77 8.45 -10.91
CA LEU A 18 -15.83 7.22 -11.70
C LEU A 18 -14.43 6.61 -11.93
N SER A 19 -13.43 7.46 -12.19
CA SER A 19 -12.07 6.99 -12.43
C SER A 19 -11.44 6.42 -11.15
N PHE A 20 -11.63 7.07 -10.01
CA PHE A 20 -11.17 6.54 -8.73
C PHE A 20 -11.99 5.33 -8.26
N THR A 21 -13.27 5.25 -8.59
CA THR A 21 -14.08 4.04 -8.38
C THR A 21 -13.52 2.85 -9.16
N TRP A 22 -13.22 3.05 -10.44
CA TRP A 22 -12.61 2.02 -11.28
C TRP A 22 -11.24 1.59 -10.74
N LEU A 23 -10.45 2.54 -10.26
CA LEU A 23 -9.16 2.30 -9.66
C LEU A 23 -9.28 1.48 -8.36
N GLY A 24 -10.22 1.84 -7.49
CA GLY A 24 -10.50 1.11 -6.26
C GLY A 24 -10.91 -0.35 -6.47
N LEU A 25 -11.66 -0.63 -7.54
CA LEU A 25 -12.07 -1.99 -7.92
C LEU A 25 -10.92 -2.84 -8.47
N GLN A 26 -9.86 -2.22 -9.00
CA GLN A 26 -8.70 -2.92 -9.57
C GLN A 26 -7.51 -3.04 -8.60
N GLY A 27 -7.60 -2.53 -7.39
CA GLY A 27 -6.48 -2.41 -6.44
C GLY A 27 -5.85 -3.71 -5.94
N PHE A 28 -6.13 -4.84 -6.56
CA PHE A 28 -5.58 -6.15 -6.23
C PHE A 28 -4.23 -6.37 -6.93
N GLY A 29 -3.21 -6.72 -6.16
CA GLY A 29 -1.92 -7.19 -6.73
C GLY A 29 -0.82 -6.14 -6.91
N GLY A 30 -1.02 -4.92 -6.47
CA GLY A 30 0.00 -3.85 -6.55
C GLY A 30 -0.58 -2.51 -6.92
N VAL A 31 -1.12 -1.85 -5.92
CA VAL A 31 -1.88 -0.60 -6.07
C VAL A 31 -1.09 0.49 -6.80
N LEU A 32 0.23 0.60 -6.55
CA LEU A 32 1.09 1.59 -7.21
C LEU A 32 1.04 1.47 -8.74
N ALA A 33 1.21 0.25 -9.26
CA ALA A 33 1.23 0.02 -10.72
C ALA A 33 -0.14 0.30 -11.36
N VAL A 34 -1.23 -0.02 -10.66
CA VAL A 34 -2.60 0.24 -11.14
C VAL A 34 -2.88 1.74 -11.19
N VAL A 35 -2.51 2.47 -10.13
CA VAL A 35 -2.68 3.92 -10.05
C VAL A 35 -1.86 4.63 -11.10
N GLN A 36 -0.57 4.27 -11.24
CA GLN A 36 0.31 4.82 -12.25
C GLN A 36 -0.28 4.61 -13.65
N ARG A 37 -0.65 3.37 -14.00
CA ARG A 37 -1.24 3.06 -15.30
C ARG A 37 -2.51 3.87 -15.58
N GLU A 38 -3.39 4.02 -14.59
CA GLU A 38 -4.64 4.76 -14.77
C GLU A 38 -4.39 6.26 -14.95
N MET A 39 -3.53 6.87 -14.10
CA MET A 39 -3.34 8.32 -14.09
C MET A 39 -2.36 8.81 -15.17
N VAL A 40 -1.31 8.01 -15.46
CA VAL A 40 -0.26 8.40 -16.42
C VAL A 40 -0.57 7.86 -17.81
N ASP A 41 -0.79 6.54 -17.95
CA ASP A 41 -0.86 5.92 -19.27
C ASP A 41 -2.26 6.05 -19.90
N ARG A 42 -3.33 5.82 -19.11
CA ARG A 42 -4.70 5.78 -19.63
C ARG A 42 -5.36 7.14 -19.67
N LYS A 43 -5.37 7.85 -18.54
CA LYS A 43 -6.02 9.16 -18.41
C LYS A 43 -5.11 10.30 -18.83
N GLN A 44 -3.81 10.10 -18.78
CA GLN A 44 -2.80 11.13 -19.09
C GLN A 44 -3.01 12.42 -18.26
N TRP A 45 -3.45 12.27 -17.02
CA TRP A 45 -3.71 13.37 -16.11
C TRP A 45 -2.43 13.99 -15.55
N MET A 46 -1.34 13.23 -15.60
CA MET A 46 -0.02 13.68 -15.19
C MET A 46 1.08 12.89 -15.92
N THR A 47 2.26 13.46 -15.95
CA THR A 47 3.47 12.78 -16.44
C THR A 47 3.98 11.78 -15.39
N LEU A 48 4.87 10.88 -15.81
CA LEU A 48 5.49 9.93 -14.87
C LEU A 48 6.30 10.65 -13.78
N SER A 49 6.94 11.78 -14.12
CA SER A 49 7.70 12.58 -13.15
C SER A 49 6.78 13.21 -12.11
N GLU A 50 5.69 13.84 -12.55
CA GLU A 50 4.68 14.43 -11.67
C GLU A 50 4.03 13.35 -10.77
N PHE A 51 3.76 12.18 -11.33
CA PHE A 51 3.25 11.05 -10.57
C PHE A 51 4.21 10.63 -9.45
N ALA A 52 5.51 10.53 -9.75
CA ALA A 52 6.50 10.16 -8.76
C ALA A 52 6.60 11.18 -7.61
N GLU A 53 6.51 12.47 -7.93
CA GLU A 53 6.51 13.56 -6.94
C GLU A 53 5.26 13.52 -6.06
N GLU A 54 4.06 13.46 -6.67
CA GLU A 54 2.79 13.39 -5.94
C GLU A 54 2.68 12.11 -5.10
N TRP A 55 3.21 10.99 -5.61
CA TRP A 55 3.26 9.74 -4.87
C TRP A 55 4.19 9.82 -3.65
N ALA A 56 5.38 10.43 -3.81
CA ALA A 56 6.30 10.65 -2.70
C ALA A 56 5.67 11.54 -1.61
N LEU A 57 4.98 12.61 -2.01
CA LEU A 57 4.24 13.47 -1.08
C LEU A 57 3.12 12.70 -0.36
N ALA A 58 2.35 11.88 -1.09
CA ALA A 58 1.29 11.06 -0.50
C ALA A 58 1.80 10.09 0.58
N GLN A 59 3.06 9.64 0.48
CA GLN A 59 3.70 8.78 1.46
C GLN A 59 4.10 9.50 2.76
N THR A 60 4.27 10.81 2.73
CA THR A 60 4.61 11.60 3.94
C THR A 60 3.40 11.83 4.84
N ILE A 61 2.19 11.73 4.29
CA ILE A 61 0.95 11.93 5.03
C ILE A 61 0.54 10.60 5.69
N PRO A 62 0.24 10.57 6.99
CA PRO A 62 -0.21 9.34 7.65
C PRO A 62 -1.54 8.86 7.05
N GLY A 63 -1.62 7.58 6.69
CA GLY A 63 -2.80 6.97 6.08
C GLY A 63 -2.48 6.16 4.82
N PRO A 64 -3.50 5.57 4.18
CA PRO A 64 -3.30 4.81 2.94
C PRO A 64 -2.84 5.72 1.79
N ASN A 65 -1.68 5.46 1.22
CA ASN A 65 -1.05 6.31 0.20
C ASN A 65 -1.96 6.65 -0.97
N VAL A 66 -2.77 5.68 -1.43
CA VAL A 66 -3.71 5.90 -2.55
C VAL A 66 -4.84 6.83 -2.18
N VAL A 67 -5.34 6.76 -0.93
CA VAL A 67 -6.34 7.69 -0.43
C VAL A 67 -5.75 9.09 -0.35
N ASN A 68 -4.54 9.22 0.21
CA ASN A 68 -3.84 10.49 0.28
C ASN A 68 -3.65 11.11 -1.12
N LEU A 69 -3.16 10.31 -2.08
CA LEU A 69 -3.02 10.75 -3.46
C LEU A 69 -4.37 11.17 -4.09
N SER A 70 -5.44 10.40 -3.86
CA SER A 70 -6.77 10.72 -4.40
C SER A 70 -7.29 12.05 -3.87
N VAL A 71 -7.12 12.30 -2.57
CA VAL A 71 -7.50 13.55 -1.91
C VAL A 71 -6.68 14.73 -2.43
N MET A 72 -5.35 14.58 -2.51
CA MET A 72 -4.44 15.62 -3.02
C MET A 72 -4.78 15.96 -4.47
N PHE A 73 -4.90 14.95 -5.33
CA PHE A 73 -5.21 15.15 -6.74
C PHE A 73 -6.59 15.77 -6.96
N GLY A 74 -7.61 15.30 -6.23
CA GLY A 74 -8.95 15.87 -6.27
C GLY A 74 -8.99 17.33 -5.78
N ALA A 75 -8.28 17.62 -4.68
CA ALA A 75 -8.18 18.97 -4.13
C ALA A 75 -7.49 19.94 -5.10
N LYS A 76 -6.44 19.49 -5.78
CA LYS A 76 -5.68 20.28 -6.75
C LYS A 76 -6.55 20.77 -7.93
N HIS A 77 -7.52 19.94 -8.38
CA HIS A 77 -8.34 20.26 -9.57
C HIS A 77 -9.68 20.91 -9.25
N PHE A 78 -10.34 20.51 -8.19
CA PHE A 78 -11.71 20.98 -7.85
C PHE A 78 -11.87 21.37 -6.37
N GLY A 79 -10.77 21.64 -5.67
CA GLY A 79 -10.79 22.01 -4.26
C GLY A 79 -11.37 20.92 -3.35
N PRO A 80 -11.95 21.26 -2.19
CA PRO A 80 -12.46 20.28 -1.22
C PRO A 80 -13.51 19.33 -1.80
N THR A 81 -14.32 19.81 -2.72
CA THR A 81 -15.36 18.99 -3.37
C THR A 81 -14.76 17.95 -4.33
N GLY A 82 -13.62 18.28 -4.97
CA GLY A 82 -12.86 17.33 -5.77
C GLY A 82 -12.17 16.28 -4.91
N ALA A 83 -11.62 16.66 -3.77
CA ALA A 83 -11.07 15.75 -2.79
C ALA A 83 -12.10 14.72 -2.31
N LEU A 84 -13.29 15.20 -1.93
CA LEU A 84 -14.40 14.34 -1.52
C LEU A 84 -14.86 13.42 -2.66
N ALA A 85 -14.95 13.93 -3.89
CA ALA A 85 -15.35 13.11 -5.05
C ALA A 85 -14.33 12.00 -5.34
N ALA A 86 -13.04 12.29 -5.32
CA ALA A 86 -11.99 11.31 -5.55
C ALA A 86 -11.94 10.25 -4.44
N MET A 87 -11.96 10.68 -3.17
CA MET A 87 -11.95 9.81 -2.00
C MET A 87 -13.19 8.92 -1.95
N SER A 88 -14.37 9.48 -2.14
CA SER A 88 -15.62 8.71 -2.13
C SER A 88 -15.69 7.73 -3.30
N GLY A 89 -15.20 8.11 -4.49
CA GLY A 89 -15.07 7.20 -5.62
C GLY A 89 -14.19 6.00 -5.28
N LEU A 90 -13.04 6.24 -4.67
CA LEU A 90 -12.08 5.20 -4.30
C LEU A 90 -12.62 4.23 -3.24
N LEU A 91 -13.41 4.71 -2.27
CA LEU A 91 -13.80 3.95 -1.09
C LEU A 91 -15.25 3.46 -1.12
N LEU A 92 -16.19 4.25 -1.65
CA LEU A 92 -17.62 4.00 -1.48
C LEU A 92 -18.06 2.71 -2.19
N LEU A 93 -17.83 2.61 -3.50
CA LEU A 93 -18.31 1.46 -4.26
C LEU A 93 -17.57 0.17 -3.91
N PRO A 94 -16.22 0.13 -3.83
CA PRO A 94 -15.52 -1.04 -3.34
C PRO A 94 -15.92 -1.43 -1.91
N GLY A 95 -16.13 -0.46 -1.02
CA GLY A 95 -16.57 -0.70 0.35
C GLY A 95 -17.98 -1.28 0.41
N LEU A 96 -18.93 -0.73 -0.35
CA LEU A 96 -20.29 -1.26 -0.45
C LEU A 96 -20.30 -2.68 -1.05
N LEU A 97 -19.47 -2.93 -2.06
CA LEU A 97 -19.32 -4.26 -2.64
C LEU A 97 -18.80 -5.26 -1.61
N MET A 98 -17.77 -4.88 -0.85
CA MET A 98 -17.24 -5.72 0.23
C MET A 98 -18.27 -5.98 1.31
N LEU A 99 -19.04 -4.96 1.70
CA LEU A 99 -20.11 -5.11 2.67
C LEU A 99 -21.21 -6.06 2.16
N ALA A 100 -21.62 -5.92 0.91
CA ALA A 100 -22.59 -6.81 0.28
C ALA A 100 -22.08 -8.26 0.23
N ILE A 101 -20.81 -8.47 -0.09
CA ILE A 101 -20.18 -9.79 -0.08
C ILE A 101 -20.19 -10.37 1.34
N VAL A 102 -19.84 -9.59 2.37
CA VAL A 102 -19.83 -10.05 3.77
C VAL A 102 -21.24 -10.41 4.24
N ILE A 103 -22.24 -9.60 3.94
CA ILE A 103 -23.64 -9.87 4.31
C ILE A 103 -24.15 -11.13 3.57
N GLY A 104 -23.91 -11.22 2.27
CA GLY A 104 -24.28 -12.39 1.49
C GLY A 104 -23.57 -13.66 1.96
N PHE A 105 -22.30 -13.52 2.35
CA PHE A 105 -21.51 -14.62 2.89
C PHE A 105 -22.11 -15.23 4.17
N GLN A 106 -22.67 -14.41 5.07
CA GLN A 106 -23.27 -14.92 6.32
C GLN A 106 -24.37 -15.95 6.05
N ALA A 107 -25.13 -15.78 4.96
CA ALA A 107 -26.16 -16.73 4.56
C ALA A 107 -25.60 -18.09 4.09
N PHE A 108 -24.38 -18.12 3.59
CA PHE A 108 -23.74 -19.31 3.01
C PHE A 108 -22.54 -19.83 3.81
N ALA A 109 -22.22 -19.20 4.94
CA ALA A 109 -21.05 -19.52 5.77
C ALA A 109 -21.03 -20.98 6.27
N HIS A 110 -22.20 -21.60 6.40
CA HIS A 110 -22.35 -23.00 6.84
C HIS A 110 -22.05 -24.02 5.74
N LEU A 111 -21.89 -23.60 4.49
CA LEU A 111 -21.58 -24.50 3.37
C LEU A 111 -20.09 -24.87 3.38
N PRO A 112 -19.73 -26.18 3.38
CA PRO A 112 -18.34 -26.61 3.39
C PRO A 112 -17.51 -26.08 2.21
N VAL A 113 -18.13 -25.92 1.04
CA VAL A 113 -17.50 -25.39 -0.17
C VAL A 113 -17.07 -23.93 0.04
N VAL A 114 -17.90 -23.13 0.69
CA VAL A 114 -17.61 -21.72 0.97
C VAL A 114 -16.47 -21.58 2.00
N ALA A 115 -16.51 -22.41 3.04
CA ALA A 115 -15.44 -22.47 4.04
C ALA A 115 -14.08 -22.86 3.40
N SER A 116 -14.09 -23.86 2.51
CA SER A 116 -12.90 -24.31 1.79
C SER A 116 -12.36 -23.25 0.83
N ALA A 117 -13.24 -22.52 0.12
CA ALA A 117 -12.85 -21.43 -0.76
C ALA A 117 -12.17 -20.29 0.00
N LEU A 118 -12.73 -19.89 1.16
CA LEU A 118 -12.12 -18.87 2.01
C LEU A 118 -10.78 -19.31 2.57
N HIS A 119 -10.68 -20.55 3.00
CA HIS A 119 -9.40 -21.10 3.47
C HIS A 119 -8.34 -21.04 2.35
N GLY A 120 -8.69 -21.43 1.12
CA GLY A 120 -7.83 -21.33 -0.05
C GLY A 120 -7.40 -19.88 -0.36
N MET A 121 -8.34 -18.92 -0.28
CA MET A 121 -8.02 -17.49 -0.45
C MET A 121 -7.08 -16.99 0.66
N GLY A 122 -7.27 -17.42 1.90
CA GLY A 122 -6.37 -17.10 3.02
C GLY A 122 -4.95 -17.60 2.80
N VAL A 123 -4.80 -18.84 2.34
CA VAL A 123 -3.50 -19.43 2.00
C VAL A 123 -2.84 -18.67 0.84
N ALA A 124 -3.59 -18.34 -0.20
CA ALA A 124 -3.07 -17.53 -1.32
C ALA A 124 -2.62 -16.13 -0.86
N ALA A 125 -3.40 -15.47 -0.01
CA ALA A 125 -3.03 -14.18 0.56
C ALA A 125 -1.75 -14.27 1.41
N ALA A 126 -1.61 -15.30 2.25
CA ALA A 126 -0.40 -15.55 3.01
C ALA A 126 0.82 -15.77 2.09
N GLY A 127 0.65 -16.51 1.00
CA GLY A 127 1.69 -16.69 -0.02
C GLY A 127 2.12 -15.39 -0.67
N MET A 128 1.17 -14.49 -0.99
CA MET A 128 1.50 -13.16 -1.53
C MET A 128 2.26 -12.29 -0.53
N VAL A 129 1.91 -12.32 0.75
CA VAL A 129 2.65 -11.60 1.80
C VAL A 129 4.07 -12.13 1.93
N MET A 130 4.27 -13.45 1.91
CA MET A 130 5.61 -14.05 1.92
C MET A 130 6.42 -13.66 0.68
N ALA A 131 5.81 -13.68 -0.50
CA ALA A 131 6.46 -13.25 -1.74
C ALA A 131 6.85 -11.76 -1.71
N ALA A 132 6.01 -10.91 -1.13
CA ALA A 132 6.32 -9.49 -0.91
C ALA A 132 7.51 -9.33 0.04
N GLY A 133 7.55 -10.08 1.14
CA GLY A 133 8.69 -10.11 2.06
C GLY A 133 9.99 -10.53 1.37
N TRP A 134 9.93 -11.55 0.50
CA TRP A 134 11.09 -12.02 -0.27
C TRP A 134 11.69 -10.95 -1.20
N ARG A 135 10.87 -10.05 -1.73
CA ARG A 135 11.34 -8.93 -2.56
C ARG A 135 12.27 -7.97 -1.82
N PHE A 136 12.20 -7.92 -0.48
CA PHE A 136 13.12 -7.10 0.33
C PHE A 136 14.46 -7.80 0.62
N TRP A 137 14.64 -9.05 0.22
CA TRP A 137 15.87 -9.81 0.44
C TRP A 137 17.15 -9.12 -0.04
N PRO A 138 17.21 -8.50 -1.25
CA PRO A 138 18.37 -7.75 -1.68
C PRO A 138 18.71 -6.57 -0.76
N THR A 139 17.71 -5.87 -0.25
CA THR A 139 17.87 -4.76 0.69
C THR A 139 18.44 -5.22 2.03
N VAL A 140 17.99 -6.38 2.52
CA VAL A 140 18.53 -6.98 3.75
C VAL A 140 20.00 -7.36 3.59
N LYS A 141 20.41 -7.86 2.42
CA LYS A 141 21.82 -8.19 2.12
C LYS A 141 22.73 -6.97 2.11
N GLN A 142 22.22 -5.83 1.68
CA GLN A 142 22.99 -4.57 1.56
C GLN A 142 22.95 -3.75 2.86
N HIS A 143 22.19 -4.19 3.87
CA HIS A 143 22.04 -3.45 5.11
C HIS A 143 23.36 -3.43 5.92
N PRO A 144 23.70 -2.30 6.58
CA PRO A 144 24.95 -2.17 7.39
C PRO A 144 25.13 -3.23 8.49
N LEU A 145 24.02 -3.77 9.01
CA LEU A 145 24.04 -4.83 10.01
C LEU A 145 24.41 -6.21 9.45
N GLY A 146 24.34 -6.37 8.12
CA GLY A 146 24.55 -7.64 7.44
C GLY A 146 23.32 -8.57 7.49
N TRP A 147 23.26 -9.50 6.56
CA TRP A 147 22.13 -10.41 6.39
C TRP A 147 21.85 -11.34 7.61
N PRO A 148 22.86 -11.80 8.42
CA PRO A 148 22.58 -12.69 9.54
C PRO A 148 21.77 -12.00 10.64
N LEU A 149 22.11 -10.75 10.96
CA LEU A 149 21.34 -9.95 11.95
C LEU A 149 19.98 -9.58 11.43
N GLY A 150 19.85 -9.25 10.13
CA GLY A 150 18.55 -9.02 9.51
C GLY A 150 17.62 -10.24 9.61
N LEU A 151 18.16 -11.44 9.37
CA LEU A 151 17.42 -12.69 9.54
C LEU A 151 17.06 -12.95 11.00
N ALA A 152 17.98 -12.71 11.93
CA ALA A 152 17.70 -12.85 13.37
C ALA A 152 16.54 -11.95 13.81
N PHE A 153 16.55 -10.67 13.41
CA PHE A 153 15.44 -9.76 13.70
C PHE A 153 14.11 -10.21 13.06
N ALA A 154 14.14 -10.70 11.82
CA ALA A 154 12.96 -11.22 11.15
C ALA A 154 12.40 -12.46 11.87
N THR A 155 13.27 -13.39 12.28
CA THR A 155 12.88 -14.60 13.02
C THR A 155 12.31 -14.27 14.41
N VAL A 156 12.94 -13.34 15.14
CA VAL A 156 12.46 -12.88 16.44
C VAL A 156 11.10 -12.19 16.29
N SER A 157 10.95 -11.30 15.31
CA SER A 157 9.67 -10.63 15.04
C SER A 157 8.57 -11.63 14.70
N PHE A 158 8.88 -12.62 13.88
CA PHE A 158 7.95 -13.69 13.54
C PHE A 158 7.57 -14.53 14.77
N ALA A 159 8.54 -14.93 15.59
CA ALA A 159 8.27 -15.70 16.80
C ALA A 159 7.40 -14.92 17.81
N LEU A 160 7.69 -13.64 18.03
CA LEU A 160 6.90 -12.79 18.91
C LEU A 160 5.46 -12.61 18.41
N ALA A 161 5.29 -12.36 17.11
CA ALA A 161 3.98 -12.12 16.52
C ALA A 161 3.17 -13.42 16.34
N ALA A 162 3.78 -14.48 15.78
CA ALA A 162 3.07 -15.70 15.40
C ALA A 162 2.95 -16.72 16.54
N LEU A 163 3.99 -16.87 17.38
CA LEU A 163 3.98 -17.88 18.47
C LEU A 163 3.50 -17.31 19.79
N MET A 164 3.92 -16.06 20.12
CA MET A 164 3.54 -15.42 21.39
C MET A 164 2.29 -14.56 21.26
N HIS A 165 1.74 -14.40 20.05
CA HIS A 165 0.53 -13.59 19.78
C HIS A 165 0.61 -12.15 20.31
N TRP A 166 1.80 -11.58 20.35
CA TRP A 166 1.99 -10.19 20.79
C TRP A 166 1.38 -9.22 19.79
N PRO A 167 0.75 -8.12 20.25
CA PRO A 167 0.26 -7.07 19.36
C PRO A 167 1.39 -6.55 18.48
N LEU A 168 1.13 -6.47 17.17
CA LEU A 168 2.13 -6.10 16.16
C LEU A 168 2.82 -4.75 16.47
N ALA A 169 2.08 -3.81 17.06
CA ALA A 169 2.62 -2.51 17.47
C ALA A 169 3.78 -2.64 18.49
N HIS A 170 3.67 -3.56 19.46
CA HIS A 170 4.72 -3.80 20.44
C HIS A 170 5.94 -4.47 19.79
N VAL A 171 5.71 -5.43 18.89
CA VAL A 171 6.80 -6.11 18.18
C VAL A 171 7.57 -5.10 17.32
N ILE A 172 6.88 -4.27 16.56
CA ILE A 172 7.49 -3.23 15.71
C ILE A 172 8.25 -2.21 16.59
N GLY A 173 7.65 -1.74 17.68
CA GLY A 173 8.28 -0.79 18.59
C GLY A 173 9.56 -1.37 19.20
N LEU A 174 9.50 -2.56 19.78
CA LEU A 174 10.62 -3.15 20.51
C LEU A 174 11.75 -3.57 19.55
N VAL A 175 11.43 -4.36 18.52
CA VAL A 175 12.44 -4.84 17.56
C VAL A 175 12.96 -3.69 16.70
N GLY A 176 12.09 -2.73 16.35
CA GLY A 176 12.46 -1.54 15.59
C GLY A 176 13.42 -0.64 16.36
N LEU A 177 13.16 -0.36 17.63
CA LEU A 177 14.07 0.44 18.47
C LEU A 177 15.42 -0.24 18.65
N VAL A 178 15.45 -1.55 18.92
CA VAL A 178 16.70 -2.30 19.07
C VAL A 178 17.50 -2.34 17.77
N SER A 179 16.83 -2.60 16.62
CA SER A 179 17.52 -2.63 15.32
C SER A 179 18.04 -1.25 14.92
N CYS A 180 17.28 -0.18 15.21
CA CYS A 180 17.67 1.18 14.92
C CYS A 180 18.88 1.62 15.77
N SER A 181 18.88 1.34 17.07
CA SER A 181 20.00 1.65 17.96
C SER A 181 21.29 0.90 17.57
N LEU A 182 21.17 -0.39 17.22
CA LEU A 182 22.31 -1.19 16.74
C LEU A 182 22.86 -0.68 15.40
N THR A 183 21.97 -0.26 14.50
CA THR A 183 22.37 0.32 13.22
C THR A 183 23.09 1.64 13.44
N TRP A 184 22.55 2.50 14.28
CA TRP A 184 23.14 3.78 14.64
C TRP A 184 24.55 3.61 15.23
N TRP A 185 24.71 2.71 16.19
CA TRP A 185 25.98 2.44 16.82
C TRP A 185 27.04 1.91 15.82
N ARG A 186 26.64 1.01 14.89
CA ARG A 186 27.55 0.51 13.84
C ARG A 186 27.97 1.57 12.83
N LEU A 187 27.08 2.50 12.49
CA LEU A 187 27.42 3.59 11.58
C LEU A 187 28.44 4.54 12.20
N GLN A 188 28.25 4.91 13.48
CA GLN A 188 29.22 5.76 14.19
C GLN A 188 30.60 5.13 14.30
N THR A 189 30.70 3.83 14.55
CA THR A 189 32.00 3.13 14.63
C THR A 189 32.68 3.00 13.26
N LYS A 190 31.96 3.09 12.17
CA LYS A 190 32.54 3.01 10.82
C LYS A 190 33.04 4.37 10.30
N ASP A 191 32.47 5.47 10.79
CA ASP A 191 32.90 6.83 10.44
C ASP A 191 34.12 7.28 11.28
N SER A 192 34.50 6.52 12.32
CA SER A 192 35.64 6.79 13.21
C SER A 192 36.88 5.94 12.90
N ALA A 193 36.83 5.09 11.87
CA ALA A 193 37.93 4.23 11.42
C ALA A 193 38.33 4.55 9.98
#